data_b077f4985fa7106c71bb3e95fc0ac142
#
_entry.id   b077f4985fa7106c71bb3e95fc0ac142
#
_cell.length_a   1.000
_cell.length_b   1.000
_cell.length_c   1.000
_cell.angle_alpha   90.00
_cell.angle_beta   90.00
_cell.angle_gamma   90.00
#
_symmetry.space_group_name_H-M   'P 1'
#
loop_
_entity.id
_entity.type
_entity.pdbx_description
1 polymer ?
#
loop_
_entity_poly.entity_id
_entity_poly.type
_entity_poly.pdbx_seq_one_letter_code
_entity_poly.pdbx_strand_id
1 'polypeptide(L)'
;MKAALCRTVTICLCFLFSACVLTGCGSENGGSDHSNTDADEEGKKRTTQVTFLTPSADGTEVQEDGNVKIDSSNTGDGYVMVAYLGDADMARVQITDPSDTVYSYALSGNDMATLPFSSGNGSYQVDVFEHAYDDMYALAASWTKDVEISDEFKPFLYPNLYCWYTKDSTAVSLGMELSEESSDDLDYVEKVYNYVITNISYDNELAQNVSTNYIPDNENTLATGKGICFDFASLMAAMLRSQNIPTKLEVGYSGQLYHAWISVYLTETGWVDNIISFDGNSWSLMDPTLAASNSASSVKDYVNDGSNYIVKYNY
;
A
#
# COMPACT_ATOMS: atom_id res chain seq x y z
N MET A 1 3.56 57.54 -10.43
CA MET A 1 4.76 57.97 -11.18
C MET A 1 5.97 57.24 -10.63
N LYS A 2 6.48 56.26 -11.32
CA LYS A 2 7.88 55.90 -11.60
C LYS A 2 7.88 54.49 -12.20
N ALA A 3 8.17 54.47 -13.47
CA ALA A 3 8.45 53.28 -14.25
C ALA A 3 9.90 52.83 -14.00
N ALA A 4 10.16 51.52 -14.06
CA ALA A 4 11.46 50.94 -14.28
C ALA A 4 11.24 49.53 -14.88
N LEU A 5 11.47 49.37 -16.04
CA LEU A 5 12.58 49.07 -16.94
C LEU A 5 12.87 47.54 -16.97
N CYS A 6 12.30 46.96 -18.00
CA CYS A 6 12.59 45.60 -18.48
C CYS A 6 14.03 45.55 -19.02
N ARG A 7 14.83 44.55 -18.63
CA ARG A 7 16.07 44.19 -19.31
C ARG A 7 15.99 42.74 -19.77
N THR A 8 15.75 42.61 -21.04
CA THR A 8 15.92 41.40 -21.83
C THR A 8 17.40 41.07 -21.96
N VAL A 9 17.82 39.88 -21.56
CA VAL A 9 19.14 39.33 -21.90
C VAL A 9 18.94 38.21 -22.87
N THR A 10 19.31 38.49 -24.12
CA THR A 10 19.40 37.49 -25.21
C THR A 10 20.75 36.80 -25.10
N ILE A 11 20.81 35.50 -24.90
CA ILE A 11 22.02 34.70 -25.02
C ILE A 11 21.92 33.88 -26.29
N CYS A 12 22.78 34.24 -27.26
CA CYS A 12 23.06 33.46 -28.46
C CYS A 12 23.85 32.19 -28.08
N LEU A 13 23.35 31.02 -28.46
CA LEU A 13 24.08 29.77 -28.38
C LEU A 13 24.61 29.40 -29.78
N CYS A 14 25.92 29.47 -29.97
CA CYS A 14 26.59 29.03 -31.18
C CYS A 14 26.77 27.51 -31.19
N PHE A 15 26.22 26.85 -32.21
CA PHE A 15 26.53 25.46 -32.53
C PHE A 15 27.89 25.39 -33.22
N LEU A 16 28.80 24.56 -32.71
CA LEU A 16 29.98 24.10 -33.42
C LEU A 16 29.85 22.58 -33.69
N PHE A 17 29.57 22.26 -34.97
CA PHE A 17 29.77 20.95 -35.54
C PHE A 17 31.26 20.74 -35.77
N SER A 18 31.81 19.64 -35.24
CA SER A 18 33.13 19.11 -35.64
C SER A 18 32.96 17.71 -36.19
N ALA A 19 33.07 17.61 -37.50
CA ALA A 19 33.15 16.35 -38.21
C ALA A 19 34.60 15.94 -38.30
N CYS A 20 35.00 14.79 -37.79
CA CYS A 20 36.27 14.13 -38.11
C CYS A 20 35.99 12.89 -38.97
N VAL A 21 36.35 13.03 -40.23
CA VAL A 21 36.52 11.91 -41.18
C VAL A 21 37.97 11.45 -41.06
N LEU A 22 38.19 10.17 -40.77
CA LEU A 22 39.48 9.53 -41.01
C LEU A 22 39.26 8.25 -41.83
N THR A 23 39.69 8.30 -43.04
CA THR A 23 39.93 7.17 -43.93
C THR A 23 41.26 6.54 -43.61
N GLY A 24 41.32 5.19 -43.54
CA GLY A 24 42.57 4.43 -43.47
C GLY A 24 42.33 3.01 -43.93
N CYS A 25 42.80 2.69 -45.12
CA CYS A 25 42.90 1.35 -45.69
C CYS A 25 44.04 0.55 -45.09
N GLY A 26 43.88 -0.78 -45.05
CA GLY A 26 45.00 -1.74 -44.88
C GLY A 26 44.57 -3.14 -44.45
N SER A 27 44.36 -3.94 -45.27
CA SER A 27 44.64 -5.37 -45.69
C SER A 27 44.99 -6.43 -44.65
N GLU A 28 44.26 -7.54 -44.81
CA GLU A 28 44.60 -9.00 -44.77
C GLU A 28 44.56 -9.83 -43.49
N ASN A 29 43.66 -10.81 -43.61
CA ASN A 29 43.70 -12.22 -43.21
C ASN A 29 43.82 -12.65 -41.73
N GLY A 30 42.74 -13.34 -41.34
CA GLY A 30 42.74 -14.27 -40.23
C GLY A 30 41.31 -14.67 -39.86
N GLY A 31 40.84 -15.78 -40.46
CA GLY A 31 39.52 -16.35 -40.15
C GLY A 31 39.46 -16.78 -38.68
N SER A 32 38.42 -16.33 -38.01
CA SER A 32 37.86 -17.01 -36.84
C SER A 32 36.36 -16.77 -36.89
N ASP A 33 35.63 -17.86 -36.99
CA ASP A 33 34.19 -17.94 -36.80
C ASP A 33 33.79 -17.25 -35.50
N HIS A 34 33.24 -16.07 -35.63
CA HIS A 34 32.38 -15.53 -34.58
C HIS A 34 30.95 -15.89 -34.98
N SER A 35 30.47 -17.01 -34.47
CA SER A 35 29.05 -17.22 -34.25
C SER A 35 28.55 -16.05 -33.43
N ASN A 36 27.89 -15.08 -34.06
CA ASN A 36 26.95 -14.20 -33.39
C ASN A 36 25.84 -15.10 -32.86
N THR A 37 25.99 -15.51 -31.62
CA THR A 37 24.83 -15.79 -30.78
C THR A 37 24.29 -14.40 -30.40
N ASP A 38 23.36 -13.90 -31.17
CA ASP A 38 22.33 -13.02 -30.65
C ASP A 38 21.63 -13.87 -29.58
N ALA A 39 22.17 -13.82 -28.37
CA ALA A 39 21.42 -14.18 -27.20
C ALA A 39 20.36 -13.07 -27.12
N ASP A 40 19.13 -13.42 -27.53
CA ASP A 40 17.95 -12.72 -27.10
C ASP A 40 18.12 -12.56 -25.59
N GLU A 41 18.35 -11.34 -25.11
CA GLU A 41 18.12 -10.99 -23.73
C GLU A 41 16.61 -11.16 -23.52
N GLU A 42 16.17 -12.38 -23.25
CA GLU A 42 14.89 -12.58 -22.57
C GLU A 42 14.96 -11.72 -21.32
N GLY A 43 14.17 -10.64 -21.30
CA GLY A 43 14.20 -9.67 -20.22
C GLY A 43 14.11 -10.39 -18.88
N LYS A 44 14.98 -10.04 -17.95
CA LYS A 44 14.98 -10.57 -16.58
C LYS A 44 13.56 -10.46 -16.04
N LYS A 45 12.99 -11.57 -15.57
CA LYS A 45 11.65 -11.60 -14.97
C LYS A 45 11.75 -11.70 -13.46
N ARG A 46 10.78 -11.12 -12.78
CA ARG A 46 10.59 -11.25 -11.34
C ARG A 46 10.48 -12.74 -10.97
N THR A 47 11.29 -13.18 -10.01
CA THR A 47 11.39 -14.60 -9.61
C THR A 47 10.79 -14.87 -8.23
N THR A 48 10.14 -13.89 -7.60
CA THR A 48 9.51 -14.04 -6.29
C THR A 48 8.43 -15.11 -6.35
N GLN A 49 8.60 -16.14 -5.53
CA GLN A 49 7.60 -17.21 -5.42
C GLN A 49 6.41 -16.70 -4.61
N VAL A 50 5.25 -16.65 -5.22
CA VAL A 50 4.03 -16.15 -4.58
C VAL A 50 3.35 -17.26 -3.79
N THR A 51 3.04 -16.99 -2.52
CA THR A 51 2.16 -17.81 -1.68
C THR A 51 0.97 -16.94 -1.26
N PHE A 52 -0.21 -17.26 -1.80
CA PHE A 52 -1.41 -16.50 -1.46
C PHE A 52 -1.87 -16.83 -0.04
N LEU A 53 -1.90 -15.82 0.83
CA LEU A 53 -2.35 -15.96 2.21
C LEU A 53 -3.86 -15.69 2.31
N THR A 54 -4.57 -16.57 3.00
CA THR A 54 -6.00 -16.43 3.27
C THR A 54 -6.23 -16.52 4.77
N PRO A 55 -6.80 -15.50 5.42
CA PRO A 55 -7.10 -15.58 6.84
C PRO A 55 -8.20 -16.60 7.10
N SER A 56 -8.12 -17.30 8.23
CA SER A 56 -9.10 -18.30 8.66
C SER A 56 -9.43 -18.13 10.15
N ALA A 57 -10.66 -18.46 10.50
CA ALA A 57 -11.11 -18.61 11.88
C ALA A 57 -11.11 -20.11 12.22
N ASP A 58 -9.96 -20.62 12.64
CA ASP A 58 -9.73 -22.08 12.79
C ASP A 58 -10.47 -22.69 13.97
N GLY A 59 -10.98 -21.88 14.88
CA GLY A 59 -11.80 -22.33 16.00
C GLY A 59 -11.04 -23.08 17.09
N THR A 60 -9.71 -23.04 17.08
CA THR A 60 -8.88 -23.73 18.10
C THR A 60 -8.75 -22.91 19.38
N GLU A 61 -8.91 -21.58 19.29
CA GLU A 61 -8.90 -20.66 20.41
C GLU A 61 -9.97 -19.58 20.21
N VAL A 62 -11.15 -19.82 20.77
CA VAL A 62 -12.34 -18.98 20.58
C VAL A 62 -12.90 -18.50 21.91
N GLN A 63 -13.23 -17.23 21.98
CA GLN A 63 -14.07 -16.67 23.03
C GLN A 63 -15.42 -16.28 22.42
N GLU A 64 -16.51 -16.75 23.03
CA GLU A 64 -17.87 -16.33 22.71
C GLU A 64 -18.49 -15.68 23.94
N ASP A 65 -18.95 -14.45 23.78
CA ASP A 65 -19.56 -13.65 24.85
C ASP A 65 -20.80 -12.93 24.29
N GLY A 66 -21.98 -13.38 24.69
CA GLY A 66 -23.24 -12.90 24.12
C GLY A 66 -23.30 -13.02 22.61
N ASN A 67 -23.34 -11.88 21.93
CA ASN A 67 -23.38 -11.80 20.46
C ASN A 67 -22.00 -11.60 19.82
N VAL A 68 -20.93 -11.72 20.58
CA VAL A 68 -19.56 -11.51 20.09
C VAL A 68 -18.83 -12.83 20.01
N LYS A 69 -18.14 -13.02 18.90
CA LYS A 69 -17.20 -14.14 18.70
C LYS A 69 -15.82 -13.59 18.36
N ILE A 70 -14.81 -13.96 19.15
CA ILE A 70 -13.41 -13.62 18.94
C ILE A 70 -12.65 -14.93 18.72
N ASP A 71 -12.09 -15.11 17.52
CA ASP A 71 -11.22 -16.25 17.19
C ASP A 71 -9.77 -15.77 17.17
N SER A 72 -8.99 -16.22 18.16
CA SER A 72 -7.59 -15.90 18.37
C SER A 72 -6.64 -17.03 17.98
N SER A 73 -7.13 -18.01 17.20
CA SER A 73 -6.38 -19.19 16.78
C SER A 73 -5.10 -18.85 16.02
N ASN A 74 -5.11 -17.75 15.28
CA ASN A 74 -4.05 -17.35 14.35
C ASN A 74 -3.29 -16.09 14.78
N THR A 75 -3.22 -15.80 16.08
CA THR A 75 -2.46 -14.64 16.58
C THR A 75 -0.97 -14.71 16.24
N GLY A 76 -0.40 -15.93 16.10
CA GLY A 76 0.95 -16.14 15.62
C GLY A 76 1.19 -15.74 14.16
N ASP A 77 0.12 -15.58 13.39
CA ASP A 77 0.14 -15.03 12.03
C ASP A 77 -0.15 -13.52 11.99
N GLY A 78 -0.29 -12.90 13.17
CA GLY A 78 -0.41 -11.46 13.33
C GLY A 78 -1.82 -10.92 13.09
N TYR A 79 -2.87 -11.70 13.34
CA TYR A 79 -4.26 -11.23 13.28
C TYR A 79 -5.18 -11.93 14.28
N VAL A 80 -6.31 -11.31 14.53
CA VAL A 80 -7.47 -11.87 15.23
C VAL A 80 -8.68 -11.73 14.33
N MET A 81 -9.64 -12.66 14.42
CA MET A 81 -10.90 -12.57 13.72
C MET A 81 -12.04 -12.30 14.70
N VAL A 82 -12.88 -11.32 14.39
CA VAL A 82 -13.97 -10.88 15.25
C VAL A 82 -15.27 -10.80 14.45
N ALA A 83 -16.35 -11.36 15.02
CA ALA A 83 -17.70 -11.19 14.51
C ALA A 83 -18.63 -10.65 15.60
N TYR A 84 -19.57 -9.80 15.18
CA TYR A 84 -20.71 -9.38 15.98
C TYR A 84 -21.99 -9.99 15.37
N LEU A 85 -22.71 -10.79 16.14
CA LEU A 85 -23.87 -11.58 15.70
C LEU A 85 -25.18 -11.04 16.28
N GLY A 86 -25.16 -9.86 16.85
CA GLY A 86 -26.34 -9.24 17.48
C GLY A 86 -27.20 -8.45 16.48
N ASP A 87 -28.30 -7.90 17.01
CA ASP A 87 -29.30 -7.18 16.20
C ASP A 87 -28.94 -5.67 16.03
N ALA A 88 -27.90 -5.16 16.70
CA ALA A 88 -27.47 -3.79 16.50
C ALA A 88 -26.93 -3.60 15.08
N ASP A 89 -27.21 -2.45 14.48
CA ASP A 89 -26.83 -2.10 13.11
C ASP A 89 -25.30 -2.02 12.92
N MET A 90 -24.56 -1.85 14.03
CA MET A 90 -23.10 -1.73 14.04
C MET A 90 -22.52 -2.18 15.39
N ALA A 91 -21.34 -2.77 15.32
CA ALA A 91 -20.44 -2.93 16.47
C ALA A 91 -19.13 -2.18 16.21
N ARG A 92 -18.46 -1.79 17.27
CA ARG A 92 -17.13 -1.18 17.22
C ARG A 92 -16.13 -2.09 17.92
N VAL A 93 -15.06 -2.44 17.24
CA VAL A 93 -13.94 -3.16 17.86
C VAL A 93 -12.82 -2.16 18.10
N GLN A 94 -12.26 -2.18 19.31
CA GLN A 94 -11.05 -1.47 19.66
C GLN A 94 -9.96 -2.49 19.97
N ILE A 95 -8.80 -2.31 19.35
CA ILE A 95 -7.59 -3.06 19.66
C ILE A 95 -6.60 -2.08 20.28
N THR A 96 -6.26 -2.32 21.55
CA THR A 96 -5.15 -1.62 22.19
C THR A 96 -3.90 -2.44 22.01
N ASP A 97 -2.89 -1.86 21.42
CA ASP A 97 -1.61 -2.51 21.11
C ASP A 97 -0.61 -2.41 22.28
N PRO A 98 0.57 -3.08 22.22
CA PRO A 98 1.59 -3.01 23.27
C PRO A 98 2.16 -1.63 23.55
N SER A 99 1.91 -0.63 22.69
CA SER A 99 2.34 0.76 22.88
C SER A 99 1.23 1.68 23.40
N ASP A 100 0.09 1.11 23.84
CA ASP A 100 -1.13 1.81 24.24
C ASP A 100 -1.81 2.60 23.08
N THR A 101 -1.50 2.29 21.84
CA THR A 101 -2.21 2.84 20.67
C THR A 101 -3.53 2.09 20.49
N VAL A 102 -4.63 2.84 20.36
CA VAL A 102 -5.97 2.27 20.18
C VAL A 102 -6.39 2.34 18.72
N TYR A 103 -6.48 1.17 18.07
CA TYR A 103 -7.06 1.00 16.75
C TYR A 103 -8.57 0.81 16.86
N SER A 104 -9.35 1.46 16.01
CA SER A 104 -10.81 1.37 16.05
C SER A 104 -11.37 0.93 14.70
N TYR A 105 -12.21 -0.12 14.73
CA TYR A 105 -12.83 -0.71 13.55
C TYR A 105 -14.34 -0.71 13.71
N ALA A 106 -15.05 -0.40 12.62
CA ALA A 106 -16.51 -0.56 12.56
C ALA A 106 -16.82 -1.91 11.90
N LEU A 107 -17.61 -2.72 12.58
CA LEU A 107 -18.13 -3.96 12.04
C LEU A 107 -19.61 -3.77 11.66
N SER A 108 -19.95 -4.16 10.44
CA SER A 108 -21.30 -4.26 9.94
C SER A 108 -21.52 -5.65 9.35
N GLY A 109 -22.66 -6.28 9.66
CA GLY A 109 -22.92 -7.65 9.25
C GLY A 109 -22.34 -8.70 10.21
N ASN A 110 -22.56 -9.96 9.87
CA ASN A 110 -22.28 -11.10 10.75
C ASN A 110 -21.02 -11.88 10.36
N ASP A 111 -20.27 -11.40 9.36
CA ASP A 111 -19.06 -12.06 8.91
C ASP A 111 -17.89 -11.80 9.85
N MET A 112 -16.97 -12.76 9.91
CA MET A 112 -15.73 -12.61 10.67
C MET A 112 -14.82 -11.60 9.98
N ALA A 113 -14.52 -10.48 10.66
CA ALA A 113 -13.55 -9.51 10.20
C ALA A 113 -12.14 -9.87 10.65
N THR A 114 -11.17 -9.80 9.75
CA THR A 114 -9.75 -9.98 10.05
C THR A 114 -9.16 -8.65 10.49
N LEU A 115 -8.62 -8.58 11.70
CA LEU A 115 -8.04 -7.38 12.30
C LEU A 115 -6.56 -7.64 12.62
N PRO A 116 -5.63 -6.84 12.07
CA PRO A 116 -4.21 -7.11 12.21
C PRO A 116 -3.63 -6.67 13.55
N PHE A 117 -2.59 -7.37 14.01
CA PHE A 117 -1.70 -6.98 15.10
C PHE A 117 -0.41 -6.37 14.52
N SER A 118 -0.47 -5.09 14.20
CA SER A 118 0.57 -4.40 13.40
C SER A 118 1.76 -3.87 14.22
N SER A 119 1.72 -4.00 15.55
CA SER A 119 2.73 -3.43 16.46
C SER A 119 3.71 -4.49 17.01
N GLY A 120 3.75 -5.68 16.38
CA GLY A 120 4.69 -6.75 16.77
C GLY A 120 4.26 -7.50 18.03
N ASN A 121 5.23 -8.08 18.74
CA ASN A 121 4.99 -8.91 19.90
C ASN A 121 4.60 -8.07 21.14
N GLY A 122 3.72 -8.60 21.97
CA GLY A 122 3.34 -7.99 23.25
C GLY A 122 1.90 -8.22 23.64
N SER A 123 1.43 -7.49 24.65
CA SER A 123 0.08 -7.61 25.17
C SER A 123 -0.90 -6.80 24.35
N TYR A 124 -1.91 -7.46 23.82
CA TYR A 124 -3.02 -6.84 23.09
C TYR A 124 -4.33 -7.00 23.86
N GLN A 125 -5.14 -5.95 23.83
CA GLN A 125 -6.52 -5.98 24.33
C GLN A 125 -7.47 -5.73 23.16
N VAL A 126 -8.50 -6.58 23.03
CA VAL A 126 -9.57 -6.45 22.03
C VAL A 126 -10.89 -6.25 22.79
N ASP A 127 -11.47 -5.08 22.63
CA ASP A 127 -12.76 -4.72 23.22
C ASP A 127 -13.80 -4.57 22.10
N VAL A 128 -14.93 -5.22 22.26
CA VAL A 128 -16.05 -5.13 21.33
C VAL A 128 -17.20 -4.39 22.00
N PHE A 129 -17.66 -3.34 21.34
CA PHE A 129 -18.75 -2.51 21.80
C PHE A 129 -19.93 -2.63 20.83
N GLU A 130 -21.12 -2.88 21.33
CA GLU A 130 -22.35 -2.82 20.55
C GLU A 130 -22.98 -1.43 20.60
N HIS A 131 -23.53 -0.99 19.48
CA HIS A 131 -24.27 0.27 19.41
C HIS A 131 -25.56 0.18 20.24
N ALA A 132 -25.76 1.10 21.16
CA ALA A 132 -26.92 1.12 22.04
C ALA A 132 -27.98 2.14 21.60
N TYR A 133 -27.63 3.42 21.50
CA TYR A 133 -28.48 4.49 20.98
C TYR A 133 -27.64 5.76 20.76
N ASP A 134 -28.00 6.58 19.81
CA ASP A 134 -27.27 7.80 19.40
C ASP A 134 -25.77 7.48 19.17
N ASP A 135 -24.85 8.15 19.85
CA ASP A 135 -23.41 7.89 19.81
C ASP A 135 -22.92 6.99 20.96
N MET A 136 -23.84 6.33 21.66
CA MET A 136 -23.53 5.51 22.84
C MET A 136 -23.29 4.06 22.45
N TYR A 137 -22.22 3.51 23.00
CA TYR A 137 -21.83 2.11 22.84
C TYR A 137 -21.70 1.45 24.20
N ALA A 138 -22.08 0.18 24.30
CA ALA A 138 -21.92 -0.64 25.49
C ALA A 138 -20.85 -1.71 25.22
N LEU A 139 -19.97 -1.95 26.21
CA LEU A 139 -19.00 -3.03 26.15
C LEU A 139 -19.75 -4.38 26.11
N ALA A 140 -19.55 -5.14 25.05
CA ALA A 140 -20.16 -6.44 24.84
C ALA A 140 -19.18 -7.59 25.14
N ALA A 141 -17.89 -7.44 24.81
CA ALA A 141 -16.87 -8.43 25.13
C ALA A 141 -15.49 -7.76 25.29
N SER A 142 -14.61 -8.39 26.07
CA SER A 142 -13.21 -8.00 26.19
C SER A 142 -12.31 -9.23 26.19
N TRP A 143 -11.20 -9.16 25.46
CA TRP A 143 -10.19 -10.20 25.36
C TRP A 143 -8.80 -9.59 25.51
N THR A 144 -7.90 -10.27 26.22
CA THR A 144 -6.52 -9.83 26.40
C THR A 144 -5.58 -11.01 26.28
N LYS A 145 -4.49 -10.84 25.55
CA LYS A 145 -3.48 -11.90 25.36
C LYS A 145 -2.12 -11.31 25.06
N ASP A 146 -1.10 -11.97 25.56
CA ASP A 146 0.27 -11.78 25.07
C ASP A 146 0.41 -12.51 23.74
N VAL A 147 0.71 -11.78 22.69
CA VAL A 147 0.84 -12.26 21.32
C VAL A 147 2.31 -12.36 20.96
N GLU A 148 2.70 -13.50 20.37
CA GLU A 148 4.00 -13.72 19.76
C GLU A 148 3.79 -14.02 18.28
N ILE A 149 4.18 -13.07 17.43
CA ILE A 149 4.04 -13.17 15.97
C ILE A 149 5.23 -13.93 15.42
N SER A 150 4.97 -15.00 14.68
CA SER A 150 5.99 -15.92 14.16
C SER A 150 6.84 -15.33 13.04
N ASP A 151 6.31 -14.35 12.32
CA ASP A 151 6.95 -13.65 11.21
C ASP A 151 6.39 -12.21 11.18
N GLU A 152 7.27 -11.23 11.39
CA GLU A 152 6.92 -9.81 11.47
C GLU A 152 6.26 -9.24 10.22
N PHE A 153 6.40 -9.90 9.07
CA PHE A 153 5.80 -9.47 7.80
C PHE A 153 4.35 -9.95 7.62
N LYS A 154 3.93 -11.02 8.29
CA LYS A 154 2.59 -11.61 8.12
C LYS A 154 1.44 -10.63 8.34
N PRO A 155 1.43 -9.75 9.35
CA PRO A 155 0.37 -8.74 9.51
C PRO A 155 0.19 -7.85 8.28
N PHE A 156 1.27 -7.68 7.49
CA PHE A 156 1.33 -6.84 6.29
C PHE A 156 1.28 -7.63 4.98
N LEU A 157 0.97 -8.92 5.06
CA LEU A 157 0.76 -9.83 3.93
C LEU A 157 -0.65 -10.41 3.90
N TYR A 158 -1.29 -10.57 5.06
CA TYR A 158 -2.67 -11.04 5.11
C TYR A 158 -3.66 -9.94 4.68
N PRO A 159 -4.75 -10.30 3.96
CA PRO A 159 -5.89 -9.42 3.82
C PRO A 159 -6.52 -9.13 5.18
N ASN A 160 -6.99 -7.92 5.35
CA ASN A 160 -7.66 -7.46 6.57
C ASN A 160 -8.83 -6.54 6.24
N LEU A 161 -9.56 -6.06 7.24
CA LEU A 161 -10.78 -5.26 7.06
C LEU A 161 -10.59 -4.05 6.13
N TYR A 162 -9.44 -3.37 6.20
CA TYR A 162 -9.18 -2.16 5.42
C TYR A 162 -8.38 -2.42 4.13
N CYS A 163 -7.87 -3.64 3.96
CA CYS A 163 -7.20 -4.09 2.75
C CYS A 163 -7.72 -5.49 2.41
N TRP A 164 -9.01 -5.56 2.03
CA TRP A 164 -9.65 -6.84 1.76
C TRP A 164 -9.46 -7.28 0.31
N TYR A 165 -9.07 -8.53 0.14
CA TYR A 165 -8.98 -9.21 -1.14
C TYR A 165 -9.04 -10.74 -0.95
N THR A 166 -9.46 -11.44 -1.99
CA THR A 166 -9.43 -12.89 -2.11
C THR A 166 -8.68 -13.28 -3.37
N LYS A 167 -8.35 -14.55 -3.55
CA LYS A 167 -7.70 -15.04 -4.77
C LYS A 167 -8.47 -14.73 -6.07
N ASP A 168 -9.79 -14.50 -5.96
CA ASP A 168 -10.68 -14.25 -7.08
C ASP A 168 -10.94 -12.74 -7.30
N SER A 169 -10.31 -11.86 -6.51
CA SER A 169 -10.44 -10.41 -6.63
C SER A 169 -9.78 -9.86 -7.89
N THR A 170 -10.40 -8.83 -8.47
CA THR A 170 -9.85 -8.11 -9.64
C THR A 170 -8.48 -7.51 -9.34
N ALA A 171 -8.28 -6.94 -8.14
CA ALA A 171 -6.99 -6.42 -7.70
C ALA A 171 -5.88 -7.48 -7.71
N VAL A 172 -6.19 -8.73 -7.34
CA VAL A 172 -5.23 -9.84 -7.36
C VAL A 172 -4.87 -10.23 -8.78
N SER A 173 -5.87 -10.35 -9.68
CA SER A 173 -5.63 -10.67 -11.08
C SER A 173 -4.75 -9.62 -11.78
N LEU A 174 -5.03 -8.34 -11.56
CA LEU A 174 -4.21 -7.23 -12.07
C LEU A 174 -2.81 -7.22 -11.46
N GLY A 175 -2.70 -7.47 -10.14
CA GLY A 175 -1.41 -7.57 -9.47
C GLY A 175 -0.54 -8.69 -10.07
N MET A 176 -1.15 -9.84 -10.38
CA MET A 176 -0.46 -10.94 -11.03
C MET A 176 0.02 -10.59 -12.44
N GLU A 177 -0.83 -9.97 -13.27
CA GLU A 177 -0.45 -9.52 -14.63
C GLU A 177 0.75 -8.56 -14.59
N LEU A 178 0.71 -7.53 -13.72
CA LEU A 178 1.81 -6.58 -13.57
C LEU A 178 3.09 -7.26 -13.03
N SER A 179 2.95 -8.23 -12.12
CA SER A 179 4.07 -9.00 -11.59
C SER A 179 4.76 -9.86 -12.64
N GLU A 180 4.02 -10.51 -13.54
CA GLU A 180 4.55 -11.31 -14.64
C GLU A 180 5.34 -10.48 -15.66
N GLU A 181 5.00 -9.22 -15.81
CA GLU A 181 5.68 -8.26 -16.67
C GLU A 181 6.89 -7.59 -16.01
N SER A 182 7.12 -7.82 -14.70
CA SER A 182 8.13 -7.13 -13.92
C SER A 182 9.46 -7.87 -13.89
N SER A 183 10.56 -7.11 -13.86
CA SER A 183 11.93 -7.62 -13.79
C SER A 183 12.36 -8.01 -12.37
N ASP A 184 11.83 -7.34 -11.36
CA ASP A 184 12.11 -7.52 -9.94
C ASP A 184 10.99 -6.92 -9.07
N ASP A 185 11.14 -6.99 -7.75
CA ASP A 185 10.13 -6.50 -6.80
C ASP A 185 9.94 -4.98 -6.88
N LEU A 186 11.01 -4.24 -7.18
CA LEU A 186 10.97 -2.80 -7.31
C LEU A 186 10.19 -2.36 -8.56
N ASP A 187 10.50 -2.94 -9.70
CA ASP A 187 9.78 -2.69 -10.95
C ASP A 187 8.29 -3.04 -10.81
N TYR A 188 7.98 -4.11 -10.05
CA TYR A 188 6.61 -4.46 -9.74
C TYR A 188 5.89 -3.37 -8.91
N VAL A 189 6.52 -2.88 -7.84
CA VAL A 189 5.97 -1.78 -7.02
C VAL A 189 5.73 -0.53 -7.90
N GLU A 190 6.67 -0.18 -8.77
CA GLU A 190 6.54 0.94 -9.69
C GLU A 190 5.37 0.77 -10.67
N LYS A 191 5.20 -0.42 -11.23
CA LYS A 191 4.08 -0.72 -12.13
C LYS A 191 2.72 -0.64 -11.44
N VAL A 192 2.60 -1.18 -10.22
CA VAL A 192 1.38 -1.06 -9.41
C VAL A 192 1.07 0.41 -9.13
N TYR A 193 2.06 1.18 -8.71
CA TYR A 193 1.91 2.61 -8.48
C TYR A 193 1.42 3.33 -9.75
N ASN A 194 2.12 3.14 -10.88
CA ASN A 194 1.77 3.79 -12.14
C ASN A 194 0.39 3.38 -12.64
N TYR A 195 0.00 2.11 -12.45
CA TYR A 195 -1.35 1.65 -12.77
C TYR A 195 -2.41 2.44 -11.97
N VAL A 196 -2.24 2.53 -10.66
CA VAL A 196 -3.21 3.18 -9.79
C VAL A 196 -3.34 4.66 -10.09
N ILE A 197 -2.24 5.41 -10.19
CA ILE A 197 -2.30 6.86 -10.47
C ILE A 197 -2.83 7.20 -11.87
N THR A 198 -2.74 6.26 -12.81
CA THR A 198 -3.22 6.46 -14.19
C THR A 198 -4.69 6.12 -14.33
N ASN A 199 -5.17 5.09 -13.63
CA ASN A 199 -6.51 4.54 -13.83
C ASN A 199 -7.52 4.97 -12.76
N ILE A 200 -7.06 5.41 -11.59
CA ILE A 200 -7.93 5.85 -10.51
C ILE A 200 -7.84 7.38 -10.36
N SER A 201 -8.95 8.06 -10.42
CA SER A 201 -9.08 9.50 -10.18
C SER A 201 -9.57 9.80 -8.77
N TYR A 202 -9.11 10.92 -8.20
CA TYR A 202 -9.53 11.29 -6.84
C TYR A 202 -11.00 11.71 -6.77
N ASP A 203 -11.75 11.09 -5.87
CA ASP A 203 -13.18 11.38 -5.65
C ASP A 203 -13.35 12.47 -4.60
N ASN A 204 -13.43 13.73 -5.07
CA ASN A 204 -13.62 14.89 -4.21
C ASN A 204 -14.99 14.91 -3.51
N GLU A 205 -16.02 14.32 -4.11
CA GLU A 205 -17.37 14.26 -3.52
C GLU A 205 -17.38 13.27 -2.34
N LEU A 206 -16.82 12.07 -2.55
CA LEU A 206 -16.64 11.09 -1.48
C LEU A 206 -15.77 11.66 -0.36
N ALA A 207 -14.63 12.29 -0.68
CA ALA A 207 -13.71 12.85 0.32
C ALA A 207 -14.36 13.89 1.25
N GLN A 208 -15.32 14.68 0.74
CA GLN A 208 -16.05 15.66 1.54
C GLN A 208 -17.16 15.06 2.41
N ASN A 209 -17.64 13.88 2.07
CA ASN A 209 -18.82 13.24 2.68
C ASN A 209 -18.50 11.87 3.29
N VAL A 210 -17.22 11.49 3.34
CA VAL A 210 -16.81 10.16 3.82
C VAL A 210 -17.20 9.95 5.28
N SER A 211 -17.83 8.82 5.57
CA SER A 211 -18.20 8.40 6.92
C SER A 211 -16.96 8.06 7.75
N THR A 212 -17.02 8.28 9.06
CA THR A 212 -15.99 7.81 10.01
C THR A 212 -15.85 6.28 10.07
N ASN A 213 -16.86 5.56 9.55
CA ASN A 213 -16.88 4.09 9.48
C ASN A 213 -16.62 3.58 8.06
N TYR A 214 -16.02 4.40 7.22
CA TYR A 214 -15.71 4.04 5.84
C TYR A 214 -14.72 2.87 5.77
N ILE A 215 -15.04 1.89 4.95
CA ILE A 215 -14.19 0.74 4.64
C ILE A 215 -13.93 0.77 3.14
N PRO A 216 -12.66 0.76 2.70
CA PRO A 216 -12.32 0.71 1.27
C PRO A 216 -12.90 -0.53 0.59
N ASP A 217 -13.38 -0.36 -0.64
CA ASP A 217 -13.86 -1.43 -1.51
C ASP A 217 -13.06 -1.42 -2.81
N ASN A 218 -12.06 -2.31 -2.90
CA ASN A 218 -11.14 -2.38 -4.03
C ASN A 218 -11.84 -2.74 -5.35
N GLU A 219 -12.90 -3.58 -5.30
CA GLU A 219 -13.69 -3.93 -6.49
C GLU A 219 -14.46 -2.72 -7.01
N ASN A 220 -15.10 -1.96 -6.10
CA ASN A 220 -15.79 -0.73 -6.47
C ASN A 220 -14.82 0.35 -6.98
N THR A 221 -13.66 0.50 -6.34
CA THR A 221 -12.61 1.44 -6.77
C THR A 221 -12.14 1.15 -8.20
N LEU A 222 -11.89 -0.11 -8.52
CA LEU A 222 -11.52 -0.55 -9.87
C LEU A 222 -12.68 -0.38 -10.87
N ALA A 223 -13.90 -0.74 -10.48
CA ALA A 223 -15.06 -0.66 -11.36
C ALA A 223 -15.44 0.79 -11.72
N THR A 224 -15.27 1.73 -10.78
CA THR A 224 -15.61 3.14 -10.98
C THR A 224 -14.46 4.00 -11.50
N GLY A 225 -13.22 3.54 -11.32
CA GLY A 225 -12.01 4.33 -11.56
C GLY A 225 -11.90 5.55 -10.65
N LYS A 226 -12.49 5.49 -9.43
CA LYS A 226 -12.51 6.59 -8.47
C LYS A 226 -12.30 6.11 -7.05
N GLY A 227 -11.66 6.94 -6.23
CA GLY A 227 -11.49 6.69 -4.80
C GLY A 227 -10.87 7.87 -4.06
N ILE A 228 -10.82 7.77 -2.74
CA ILE A 228 -10.09 8.70 -1.87
C ILE A 228 -8.73 8.10 -1.48
N CYS A 229 -7.92 8.82 -0.71
CA CYS A 229 -6.59 8.35 -0.31
C CYS A 229 -6.60 6.94 0.30
N PHE A 230 -7.64 6.61 1.05
CA PHE A 230 -7.77 5.32 1.69
C PHE A 230 -8.01 4.19 0.67
N ASP A 231 -8.80 4.45 -0.40
CA ASP A 231 -9.01 3.49 -1.49
C ASP A 231 -7.76 3.26 -2.32
N PHE A 232 -7.02 4.34 -2.62
CA PHE A 232 -5.73 4.24 -3.31
C PHE A 232 -4.75 3.36 -2.52
N ALA A 233 -4.60 3.63 -1.22
CA ALA A 233 -3.70 2.87 -0.35
C ALA A 233 -4.14 1.40 -0.21
N SER A 234 -5.45 1.14 -0.03
CA SER A 234 -6.01 -0.20 0.07
C SER A 234 -5.80 -1.01 -1.22
N LEU A 235 -6.09 -0.41 -2.39
CA LEU A 235 -5.93 -1.08 -3.68
C LEU A 235 -4.47 -1.44 -3.95
N MET A 236 -3.55 -0.50 -3.72
CA MET A 236 -2.11 -0.78 -3.87
C MET A 236 -1.65 -1.88 -2.91
N ALA A 237 -2.04 -1.80 -1.62
CA ALA A 237 -1.69 -2.82 -0.65
C ALA A 237 -2.25 -4.20 -1.04
N ALA A 238 -3.48 -4.29 -1.55
CA ALA A 238 -4.07 -5.54 -2.01
C ALA A 238 -3.29 -6.17 -3.17
N MET A 239 -2.93 -5.36 -4.18
CA MET A 239 -2.12 -5.82 -5.31
C MET A 239 -0.74 -6.29 -4.87
N LEU A 240 -0.04 -5.52 -4.02
CA LEU A 240 1.32 -5.82 -3.57
C LEU A 240 1.37 -7.03 -2.63
N ARG A 241 0.51 -7.08 -1.60
CA ARG A 241 0.43 -8.20 -0.65
C ARG A 241 0.09 -9.51 -1.35
N SER A 242 -0.82 -9.49 -2.32
CA SER A 242 -1.21 -10.67 -3.09
C SER A 242 -0.03 -11.28 -3.87
N GLN A 243 1.02 -10.53 -4.12
CA GLN A 243 2.26 -10.94 -4.79
C GLN A 243 3.47 -11.00 -3.85
N ASN A 244 3.23 -11.16 -2.54
CA ASN A 244 4.24 -11.34 -1.48
C ASN A 244 5.15 -10.12 -1.25
N ILE A 245 4.69 -8.92 -1.51
CA ILE A 245 5.37 -7.70 -1.06
C ILE A 245 4.72 -7.25 0.26
N PRO A 246 5.40 -7.37 1.42
CA PRO A 246 4.86 -6.87 2.67
C PRO A 246 4.59 -5.37 2.56
N THR A 247 3.35 -4.98 2.81
CA THR A 247 2.88 -3.60 2.59
C THR A 247 2.07 -3.13 3.77
N LYS A 248 2.50 -2.07 4.43
CA LYS A 248 1.70 -1.35 5.43
C LYS A 248 0.74 -0.41 4.72
N LEU A 249 -0.52 -0.46 5.09
CA LEU A 249 -1.46 0.62 4.82
C LEU A 249 -1.38 1.56 6.03
N GLU A 250 -0.86 2.74 5.80
CA GLU A 250 -0.60 3.73 6.85
C GLU A 250 -1.65 4.83 6.84
N VAL A 251 -2.11 5.21 8.03
CA VAL A 251 -3.06 6.31 8.22
C VAL A 251 -2.50 7.27 9.25
N GLY A 252 -2.59 8.57 8.97
CA GLY A 252 -2.05 9.58 9.85
C GLY A 252 -2.22 10.99 9.31
N TYR A 253 -1.19 11.80 9.43
CA TYR A 253 -1.23 13.18 8.95
C TYR A 253 -0.15 13.43 7.90
N SER A 254 -0.54 14.03 6.78
CA SER A 254 0.34 14.65 5.79
C SER A 254 0.22 16.15 5.97
N GLY A 255 1.18 16.77 6.66
CA GLY A 255 1.06 18.13 7.17
C GLY A 255 -0.09 18.27 8.17
N GLN A 256 -1.18 18.95 7.78
CA GLN A 256 -2.38 19.11 8.60
C GLN A 256 -3.56 18.24 8.14
N LEU A 257 -3.42 17.53 7.03
CA LEU A 257 -4.48 16.71 6.43
C LEU A 257 -4.41 15.28 6.97
N TYR A 258 -5.54 14.76 7.44
CA TYR A 258 -5.68 13.35 7.73
C TYR A 258 -5.65 12.57 6.42
N HIS A 259 -4.78 11.58 6.32
CA HIS A 259 -4.40 11.00 5.05
C HIS A 259 -4.06 9.51 5.19
N ALA A 260 -4.10 8.79 4.07
CA ALA A 260 -3.68 7.39 3.98
C ALA A 260 -2.68 7.20 2.84
N TRP A 261 -1.68 6.36 3.07
CA TRP A 261 -0.62 6.01 2.12
C TRP A 261 -0.12 4.59 2.40
N ILE A 262 0.94 4.16 1.73
CA ILE A 262 1.54 2.85 1.99
C ILE A 262 3.04 2.94 2.20
N SER A 263 3.59 1.95 2.92
CA SER A 263 5.01 1.64 2.98
C SER A 263 5.22 0.19 2.55
N VAL A 264 6.30 -0.12 1.83
CA VAL A 264 6.60 -1.47 1.35
C VAL A 264 7.92 -1.99 1.87
N TYR A 265 8.03 -3.30 2.02
CA TYR A 265 9.29 -3.95 2.34
C TYR A 265 9.91 -4.56 1.09
N LEU A 266 11.14 -4.17 0.79
CA LEU A 266 11.94 -4.75 -0.27
C LEU A 266 13.17 -5.43 0.35
N THR A 267 13.44 -6.67 -0.06
CA THR A 267 14.50 -7.50 0.55
C THR A 267 15.87 -6.84 0.55
N GLU A 268 16.19 -6.07 -0.47
CA GLU A 268 17.50 -5.42 -0.60
C GLU A 268 17.62 -4.09 0.16
N THR A 269 16.48 -3.45 0.47
CA THR A 269 16.43 -2.09 1.00
C THR A 269 15.85 -2.02 2.43
N GLY A 270 15.03 -3.01 2.82
CA GLY A 270 14.22 -2.96 4.03
C GLY A 270 12.88 -2.25 3.81
N TRP A 271 12.28 -1.71 4.89
CA TRP A 271 11.08 -0.90 4.79
C TRP A 271 11.39 0.40 4.05
N VAL A 272 10.60 0.66 3.05
CA VAL A 272 10.61 1.89 2.28
C VAL A 272 9.33 2.63 2.60
N ASP A 273 9.49 3.68 3.41
CA ASP A 273 8.39 4.46 3.95
C ASP A 273 7.92 5.53 2.96
N ASN A 274 6.62 5.82 2.94
CA ASN A 274 6.01 6.93 2.18
C ASN A 274 6.25 6.90 0.66
N ILE A 275 6.06 5.85 0.01
CA ILE A 275 6.46 5.39 -1.33
C ILE A 275 6.38 6.40 -2.51
N ILE A 276 7.05 6.29 -3.48
CA ILE A 276 8.32 5.99 -4.08
C ILE A 276 8.21 6.08 -5.59
N SER A 277 9.01 6.90 -6.15
CA SER A 277 9.50 6.78 -7.51
C SER A 277 11.02 6.61 -7.48
N PHE A 278 11.52 5.67 -8.26
CA PHE A 278 12.94 5.49 -8.49
C PHE A 278 13.31 6.09 -9.84
N ASP A 279 14.22 7.08 -9.84
CA ASP A 279 14.65 7.76 -11.07
C ASP A 279 15.86 7.09 -11.75
N GLY A 280 16.20 5.84 -11.35
CA GLY A 280 17.36 5.13 -11.81
C GLY A 280 18.60 5.33 -10.93
N ASN A 281 18.61 6.30 -10.01
CA ASN A 281 19.72 6.61 -9.11
C ASN A 281 19.30 6.88 -7.66
N SER A 282 18.08 7.35 -7.44
CA SER A 282 17.58 7.72 -6.11
C SER A 282 16.09 7.45 -5.96
N TRP A 283 15.69 7.12 -4.75
CA TRP A 283 14.31 7.00 -4.34
C TRP A 283 13.72 8.37 -4.08
N SER A 284 12.54 8.64 -4.61
CA SER A 284 11.74 9.80 -4.21
C SER A 284 10.38 9.34 -3.72
N LEU A 285 9.96 9.93 -2.62
CA LEU A 285 8.64 9.76 -2.05
C LEU A 285 7.56 10.20 -3.03
N MET A 286 6.57 9.34 -3.26
CA MET A 286 5.42 9.65 -4.11
C MET A 286 4.14 9.14 -3.47
N ASP A 287 3.38 10.06 -2.93
CA ASP A 287 2.02 9.81 -2.50
C ASP A 287 1.14 9.62 -3.75
N PRO A 288 0.54 8.44 -3.97
CA PRO A 288 -0.25 8.16 -5.17
C PRO A 288 -1.47 9.08 -5.30
N THR A 289 -2.05 9.49 -4.19
CA THR A 289 -3.19 10.43 -4.17
C THR A 289 -2.77 11.82 -4.65
N LEU A 290 -1.64 12.32 -4.17
CA LEU A 290 -1.09 13.58 -4.62
C LEU A 290 -0.64 13.50 -6.08
N ALA A 291 -0.03 12.40 -6.51
CA ALA A 291 0.42 12.20 -7.87
C ALA A 291 -0.74 12.16 -8.88
N ALA A 292 -1.85 11.51 -8.54
CA ALA A 292 -3.05 11.46 -9.38
C ALA A 292 -3.70 12.84 -9.60
N SER A 293 -3.44 13.79 -8.69
CA SER A 293 -4.09 15.11 -8.68
C SER A 293 -3.18 16.29 -9.07
N ASN A 294 -1.85 16.08 -9.14
CA ASN A 294 -0.85 17.13 -9.29
C ASN A 294 0.26 16.74 -10.28
N SER A 295 1.08 17.74 -10.67
CA SER A 295 2.28 17.46 -11.45
C SER A 295 3.36 16.78 -10.59
N ALA A 296 4.17 15.92 -11.21
CA ALA A 296 5.25 15.19 -10.51
C ALA A 296 6.22 16.12 -9.75
N SER A 297 6.51 17.32 -10.28
CA SER A 297 7.36 18.31 -9.61
C SER A 297 6.72 18.87 -8.33
N SER A 298 5.41 19.17 -8.37
CA SER A 298 4.69 19.70 -7.20
C SER A 298 4.57 18.66 -6.09
N VAL A 299 4.41 17.38 -6.45
CA VAL A 299 4.39 16.27 -5.51
C VAL A 299 5.74 16.09 -4.85
N LYS A 300 6.82 16.06 -5.63
CA LYS A 300 8.19 15.94 -5.13
C LYS A 300 8.57 17.07 -4.17
N ASP A 301 8.19 18.30 -4.48
CA ASP A 301 8.46 19.47 -3.62
C ASP A 301 7.67 19.41 -2.30
N TYR A 302 6.46 18.85 -2.30
CA TYR A 302 5.64 18.70 -1.09
C TYR A 302 6.10 17.55 -0.22
N VAL A 303 6.35 16.39 -0.81
CA VAL A 303 6.76 15.17 -0.10
C VAL A 303 8.18 15.32 0.46
N ASN A 304 9.08 15.92 -0.32
CA ASN A 304 10.48 16.20 0.02
C ASN A 304 11.19 14.99 0.66
N ASP A 305 11.49 15.05 1.96
CA ASP A 305 12.14 13.99 2.74
C ASP A 305 11.17 13.14 3.58
N GLY A 306 9.87 13.31 3.38
CA GLY A 306 8.83 12.61 4.13
C GLY A 306 8.57 13.13 5.54
N SER A 307 9.29 14.16 5.99
CA SER A 307 9.11 14.74 7.34
C SER A 307 7.72 15.32 7.60
N ASN A 308 6.94 15.53 6.54
CA ASN A 308 5.55 15.99 6.62
C ASN A 308 4.56 14.88 6.99
N TYR A 309 4.98 13.59 6.99
CA TYR A 309 4.13 12.46 7.25
C TYR A 309 4.30 11.98 8.70
N ILE A 310 3.19 11.90 9.42
CA ILE A 310 3.13 11.41 10.80
C ILE A 310 2.19 10.23 10.84
N VAL A 311 2.73 9.02 10.90
CA VAL A 311 1.95 7.78 11.03
C VAL A 311 1.26 7.73 12.37
N LYS A 312 -0.03 7.35 12.37
CA LYS A 312 -0.83 7.07 13.56
C LYS A 312 -1.20 5.61 13.66
N TYR A 313 -1.52 4.98 12.52
CA TYR A 313 -2.00 3.61 12.44
C TYR A 313 -1.34 2.89 11.26
N ASN A 314 -1.04 1.61 11.47
CA ASN A 314 -0.59 0.67 10.46
C ASN A 314 -1.60 -0.48 10.36
N TYR A 315 -2.02 -0.80 9.13
CA TYR A 315 -2.97 -1.88 8.87
C TYR A 315 -2.42 -2.90 7.88
#